data_4ec963119e928b93eb2caef8e7b73604
#
_entry.id   4ec963119e928b93eb2caef8e7b73604
#
_cell.length_a   1.000
_cell.length_b   1.000
_cell.length_c   1.000
_cell.angle_alpha   90.00
_cell.angle_beta   90.00
_cell.angle_gamma   90.00
#
_symmetry.space_group_name_H-M   'P 1'
#
loop_
_entity.id
_entity.type
_entity.pdbx_description
1 polymer ?
#
loop_
_entity_poly.entity_id
_entity_poly.type
_entity_poly.pdbx_seq_one_letter_code
_entity_poly.pdbx_strand_id
1 'polypeptide(L)'
;MRDIPFSFRLLRKSPGFAAIALLALAIGVGANTAIFSVVYGTLLAPLPYPDPDRLVMVWSRVQEGRNSTAAGTFLEWKRQATVFEDLNAWTGGAVNLATADRPEQVDAVRATPGFYSMMGVPFVLGRDFRPEEGQPGADQVVVLRYRLW
;
A
#
# COMPACT_ATOMS: atom_id res chain seq x y z
N MET A 1 0.06 -49.34 -12.67
CA MET A 1 -0.28 -48.12 -13.44
C MET A 1 -1.34 -48.38 -14.56
N ARG A 2 -2.32 -49.25 -14.33
CA ARG A 2 -3.35 -49.60 -15.32
C ARG A 2 -4.70 -48.90 -15.08
N ASP A 3 -4.82 -48.17 -13.98
CA ASP A 3 -6.11 -47.63 -13.51
C ASP A 3 -6.50 -46.25 -14.14
N ILE A 4 -5.48 -45.48 -14.56
CA ILE A 4 -5.70 -44.15 -15.18
C ILE A 4 -6.48 -44.25 -16.50
N PRO A 5 -6.14 -45.14 -17.47
CA PRO A 5 -6.90 -45.24 -18.71
C PRO A 5 -8.30 -45.82 -18.51
N PHE A 6 -8.50 -46.62 -17.46
CA PHE A 6 -9.79 -47.18 -17.11
C PHE A 6 -10.72 -46.07 -16.58
N SER A 7 -10.25 -45.25 -15.64
CA SER A 7 -10.98 -44.12 -15.07
C SER A 7 -11.38 -43.11 -16.13
N PHE A 8 -10.49 -42.79 -17.07
CA PHE A 8 -10.77 -41.88 -18.17
C PHE A 8 -11.87 -42.43 -19.13
N ARG A 9 -11.87 -43.75 -19.39
CA ARG A 9 -12.89 -44.40 -20.20
C ARG A 9 -14.28 -44.42 -19.50
N LEU A 10 -14.26 -44.52 -18.16
CA LEU A 10 -15.50 -44.48 -17.37
C LEU A 10 -16.13 -43.08 -17.39
N LEU A 11 -15.33 -42.04 -17.25
CA LEU A 11 -15.76 -40.63 -17.34
C LEU A 11 -16.36 -40.28 -18.71
N ARG A 12 -15.79 -40.83 -19.78
CA ARG A 12 -16.36 -40.67 -21.14
C ARG A 12 -17.69 -41.37 -21.33
N LYS A 13 -18.00 -42.42 -20.56
CA LYS A 13 -19.29 -43.12 -20.64
C LYS A 13 -20.43 -42.41 -19.94
N SER A 14 -20.14 -41.51 -18.99
CA SER A 14 -21.10 -40.73 -18.22
C SER A 14 -20.75 -39.22 -18.22
N PRO A 15 -20.97 -38.52 -19.36
CA PRO A 15 -20.52 -37.13 -19.51
C PRO A 15 -21.24 -36.16 -18.54
N GLY A 16 -22.49 -36.43 -18.19
CA GLY A 16 -23.25 -35.64 -17.22
C GLY A 16 -22.63 -35.70 -15.81
N PHE A 17 -22.27 -36.91 -15.36
CA PHE A 17 -21.59 -37.06 -14.07
C PHE A 17 -20.20 -36.39 -14.08
N ALA A 18 -19.44 -36.57 -15.15
CA ALA A 18 -18.14 -35.93 -15.30
C ALA A 18 -18.23 -34.42 -15.27
N ALA A 19 -19.23 -33.83 -15.93
CA ALA A 19 -19.47 -32.39 -15.94
C ALA A 19 -19.79 -31.87 -14.53
N ILE A 20 -20.71 -32.52 -13.80
CA ILE A 20 -21.07 -32.14 -12.44
C ILE A 20 -19.85 -32.24 -11.49
N ALA A 21 -19.08 -33.33 -11.57
CA ALA A 21 -17.89 -33.52 -10.74
C ALA A 21 -16.82 -32.45 -11.02
N LEU A 22 -16.59 -32.13 -12.30
CA LEU A 22 -15.64 -31.07 -12.69
C LEU A 22 -16.12 -29.69 -12.23
N LEU A 23 -17.41 -29.38 -12.35
CA LEU A 23 -17.96 -28.12 -11.83
C LEU A 23 -17.82 -28.00 -10.32
N ALA A 24 -18.13 -29.08 -9.57
CA ALA A 24 -17.95 -29.08 -8.12
C ALA A 24 -16.49 -28.85 -7.72
N LEU A 25 -15.55 -29.51 -8.39
CA LEU A 25 -14.12 -29.31 -8.17
C LEU A 25 -13.69 -27.89 -8.57
N ALA A 26 -14.15 -27.38 -9.71
CA ALA A 26 -13.81 -26.05 -10.18
C ALA A 26 -14.30 -24.97 -9.21
N ILE A 27 -15.52 -25.10 -8.67
CA ILE A 27 -16.06 -24.19 -7.66
C ILE A 27 -15.26 -24.28 -6.36
N GLY A 28 -14.98 -25.50 -5.89
CA GLY A 28 -14.23 -25.71 -4.65
C GLY A 28 -12.80 -25.16 -4.71
N VAL A 29 -12.07 -25.49 -5.76
CA VAL A 29 -10.70 -25.00 -5.96
C VAL A 29 -10.72 -23.49 -6.27
N GLY A 30 -11.65 -23.03 -7.12
CA GLY A 30 -11.75 -21.63 -7.52
C GLY A 30 -12.06 -20.71 -6.35
N ALA A 31 -13.00 -21.08 -5.49
CA ALA A 31 -13.34 -20.30 -4.30
C ALA A 31 -12.14 -20.17 -3.34
N ASN A 32 -11.47 -21.29 -3.04
CA ASN A 32 -10.30 -21.28 -2.18
C ASN A 32 -9.14 -20.44 -2.76
N THR A 33 -8.91 -20.57 -4.07
CA THR A 33 -7.88 -19.79 -4.77
C THR A 33 -8.19 -18.30 -4.74
N ALA A 34 -9.45 -17.91 -4.96
CA ALA A 34 -9.88 -16.52 -4.92
C ALA A 34 -9.67 -15.91 -3.53
N ILE A 35 -10.12 -16.61 -2.48
CA ILE A 35 -9.93 -16.15 -1.10
C ILE A 35 -8.43 -16.03 -0.78
N PHE A 36 -7.64 -17.05 -1.11
CA PHE A 36 -6.21 -17.02 -0.86
C PHE A 36 -5.51 -15.88 -1.62
N SER A 37 -5.90 -15.62 -2.87
CA SER A 37 -5.34 -14.51 -3.66
C SER A 37 -5.59 -13.15 -3.01
N VAL A 38 -6.78 -12.92 -2.47
CA VAL A 38 -7.11 -11.69 -1.74
C VAL A 38 -6.29 -11.60 -0.45
N VAL A 39 -6.26 -12.66 0.34
CA VAL A 39 -5.48 -12.70 1.60
C VAL A 39 -3.99 -12.50 1.32
N TYR A 40 -3.46 -13.19 0.31
CA TYR A 40 -2.06 -13.03 -0.07
C TYR A 40 -1.75 -11.58 -0.50
N GLY A 41 -2.55 -11.02 -1.41
CA GLY A 41 -2.32 -9.66 -1.93
C GLY A 41 -2.49 -8.54 -0.91
N THR A 42 -3.31 -8.76 0.15
CA THR A 42 -3.56 -7.73 1.16
C THR A 42 -2.76 -7.88 2.45
N LEU A 43 -2.41 -9.12 2.83
CA LEU A 43 -1.80 -9.39 4.14
C LEU A 43 -0.41 -10.03 4.05
N LEU A 44 -0.13 -10.81 2.99
CA LEU A 44 1.09 -11.59 2.91
C LEU A 44 2.08 -11.07 1.87
N ALA A 45 1.59 -10.38 0.83
CA ALA A 45 2.48 -9.80 -0.17
C ALA A 45 3.35 -8.71 0.48
N PRO A 46 4.67 -8.74 0.26
CA PRO A 46 5.54 -7.68 0.75
C PRO A 46 5.11 -6.34 0.16
N LEU A 47 5.25 -5.29 0.96
CA LEU A 47 4.99 -3.93 0.49
C LEU A 47 5.91 -3.61 -0.70
N PRO A 48 5.46 -2.81 -1.67
CA PRO A 48 6.23 -2.50 -2.87
C PRO A 48 7.31 -1.44 -2.62
N TYR A 49 8.04 -1.59 -1.53
CA TYR A 49 9.18 -0.75 -1.16
C TYR A 49 10.48 -1.55 -1.22
N PRO A 50 11.63 -0.93 -1.48
CA PRO A 50 12.92 -1.63 -1.59
C PRO A 50 13.28 -2.45 -0.36
N ASP A 51 13.06 -1.90 0.84
CA ASP A 51 13.39 -2.54 2.12
C ASP A 51 12.19 -2.48 3.10
N PRO A 52 11.08 -3.22 2.82
CA PRO A 52 9.85 -3.09 3.60
C PRO A 52 10.01 -3.50 5.07
N ASP A 53 10.90 -4.46 5.35
CA ASP A 53 11.15 -4.97 6.70
C ASP A 53 11.90 -3.99 7.60
N ARG A 54 12.50 -2.96 7.02
CA ARG A 54 13.18 -1.88 7.74
C ARG A 54 12.30 -0.68 8.03
N LEU A 55 11.10 -0.65 7.43
CA LEU A 55 10.13 0.44 7.64
C LEU A 55 9.25 0.15 8.85
N VAL A 56 9.22 1.07 9.78
CA VAL A 56 8.37 0.98 10.97
C VAL A 56 7.50 2.22 11.10
N MET A 57 6.27 2.03 11.56
CA MET A 57 5.38 3.13 11.86
C MET A 57 5.36 3.38 13.36
N VAL A 58 5.70 4.60 13.76
CA VAL A 58 5.76 5.03 15.15
C VAL A 58 4.49 5.80 15.50
N TRP A 59 3.85 5.43 16.60
CA TRP A 59 2.62 6.04 17.11
C TRP A 59 2.83 6.55 18.53
N SER A 60 2.21 7.66 18.86
CA SER A 60 2.04 8.04 20.26
C SER A 60 0.99 7.16 20.93
N ARG A 61 1.26 6.70 22.15
CA ARG A 61 0.29 5.99 22.96
C ARG A 61 -0.29 6.94 23.99
N VAL A 62 -1.59 7.20 23.87
CA VAL A 62 -2.34 8.00 24.85
C VAL A 62 -3.44 7.11 25.42
N GLN A 63 -3.38 6.86 26.72
CA GLN A 63 -4.26 5.90 27.38
C GLN A 63 -4.16 4.51 26.72
N GLU A 64 -5.27 3.93 26.27
CA GLU A 64 -5.28 2.59 25.64
C GLU A 64 -5.28 2.64 24.09
N GLY A 65 -5.18 3.82 23.48
CA GLY A 65 -5.27 4.01 22.03
C GLY A 65 -3.96 4.40 21.36
N ARG A 66 -3.84 4.05 20.07
CA ARG A 66 -2.82 4.63 19.18
C ARG A 66 -3.31 6.01 18.74
N ASN A 67 -2.46 7.01 18.87
CA ASN A 67 -2.80 8.37 18.50
C ASN A 67 -1.73 8.97 17.59
N SER A 68 -2.13 9.95 16.79
CA SER A 68 -1.19 10.73 16.00
C SER A 68 -0.22 11.46 16.91
N THR A 69 1.01 11.60 16.45
CA THR A 69 2.05 12.31 17.20
C THR A 69 1.93 13.82 16.93
N ALA A 70 2.02 14.64 17.98
CA ALA A 70 2.09 16.08 17.81
C ALA A 70 3.40 16.49 17.12
N ALA A 71 3.35 17.56 16.32
CA ALA A 71 4.51 18.04 15.56
C ALA A 71 5.74 18.31 16.44
N GLY A 72 5.54 18.91 17.62
CA GLY A 72 6.64 19.16 18.57
C GLY A 72 7.31 17.88 19.06
N THR A 73 6.52 16.85 19.38
CA THR A 73 7.02 15.53 19.79
C THR A 73 7.80 14.85 18.67
N PHE A 74 7.29 14.94 17.42
CA PHE A 74 8.00 14.42 16.25
C PHE A 74 9.38 15.10 16.07
N LEU A 75 9.46 16.42 16.17
CA LEU A 75 10.70 17.16 16.05
C LEU A 75 11.71 16.76 17.14
N GLU A 76 11.23 16.54 18.34
CA GLU A 76 12.06 16.08 19.45
C GLU A 76 12.59 14.65 19.19
N TRP A 77 11.72 13.75 18.74
CA TRP A 77 12.15 12.40 18.37
C TRP A 77 13.17 12.42 17.23
N LYS A 78 12.94 13.20 16.18
CA LYS A 78 13.88 13.31 15.05
C LYS A 78 15.26 13.82 15.50
N ARG A 79 15.32 14.67 16.52
CA ARG A 79 16.56 15.21 17.07
C ARG A 79 17.29 14.24 17.99
N GLN A 80 16.56 13.44 18.78
CA GLN A 80 17.13 12.60 19.83
C GLN A 80 17.26 11.13 19.46
N ALA A 81 16.47 10.62 18.52
CA ALA A 81 16.48 9.22 18.18
C ALA A 81 17.74 8.83 17.43
N THR A 82 18.46 7.86 17.97
CA THR A 82 19.67 7.28 17.37
C THR A 82 19.45 5.88 16.81
N VAL A 83 18.25 5.33 17.01
CA VAL A 83 17.89 3.95 16.60
C VAL A 83 17.33 3.89 15.20
N PHE A 84 16.92 5.03 14.63
CA PHE A 84 16.42 5.14 13.28
C PHE A 84 17.47 5.73 12.35
N GLU A 85 17.55 5.24 11.13
CA GLU A 85 18.39 5.81 10.09
C GLU A 85 17.84 7.16 9.62
N ASP A 86 16.52 7.24 9.48
CA ASP A 86 15.77 8.47 9.24
C ASP A 86 14.39 8.39 9.91
N LEU A 87 13.81 9.53 10.21
CA LEU A 87 12.47 9.66 10.78
C LEU A 87 11.72 10.74 10.04
N ASN A 88 10.63 10.37 9.40
CA ASN A 88 9.78 11.28 8.65
C ASN A 88 8.33 11.20 9.12
N ALA A 89 7.61 12.31 8.97
CA ALA A 89 6.21 12.39 9.35
C ALA A 89 5.34 12.67 8.12
N TRP A 90 4.11 12.21 8.20
CA TRP A 90 3.10 12.53 7.21
C TRP A 90 1.72 12.68 7.86
N THR A 91 0.85 13.45 7.20
CA THR A 91 -0.55 13.56 7.57
C THR A 91 -1.41 13.59 6.33
N GLY A 92 -2.47 12.80 6.33
CA GLY A 92 -3.44 12.77 5.23
C GLY A 92 -4.52 13.83 5.41
N GLY A 93 -5.12 14.24 4.30
CA GLY A 93 -6.26 15.16 4.28
C GLY A 93 -6.76 15.36 2.87
N ALA A 94 -7.86 16.10 2.73
CA ALA A 94 -8.39 16.50 1.45
C ALA A 94 -8.01 17.95 1.17
N VAL A 95 -7.67 18.26 -0.08
CA VAL A 95 -7.41 19.62 -0.56
C VAL A 95 -8.32 19.93 -1.74
N ASN A 96 -8.73 21.16 -1.85
CA ASN A 96 -9.52 21.62 -2.98
C ASN A 96 -8.57 22.18 -4.04
N LEU A 97 -8.56 21.55 -5.22
CA LEU A 97 -7.92 22.10 -6.40
C LEU A 97 -8.88 23.10 -7.03
N ALA A 98 -8.48 24.37 -7.07
CA ALA A 98 -9.19 25.41 -7.80
C ALA A 98 -8.75 25.36 -9.27
N THR A 99 -9.46 24.56 -10.07
CA THR A 99 -9.35 24.65 -11.53
C THR A 99 -10.32 25.72 -12.07
N ALA A 100 -10.03 26.27 -13.25
CA ALA A 100 -10.81 27.37 -13.82
C ALA A 100 -12.31 27.05 -13.99
N ASP A 101 -12.67 25.77 -14.17
CA ASP A 101 -14.03 25.36 -14.49
C ASP A 101 -14.79 24.75 -13.32
N ARG A 102 -14.12 24.02 -12.42
CA ARG A 102 -14.78 23.40 -11.25
C ARG A 102 -13.75 23.14 -10.15
N PRO A 103 -14.08 23.50 -8.89
CA PRO A 103 -13.28 23.05 -7.75
C PRO A 103 -13.41 21.52 -7.60
N GLU A 104 -12.30 20.85 -7.56
CA GLU A 104 -12.23 19.41 -7.32
C GLU A 104 -11.55 19.13 -5.98
N GLN A 105 -12.15 18.27 -5.17
CA GLN A 105 -11.56 17.82 -3.93
C GLN A 105 -10.72 16.56 -4.21
N VAL A 106 -9.44 16.60 -3.85
CA VAL A 106 -8.51 15.50 -4.00
C VAL A 106 -7.89 15.11 -2.67
N ASP A 107 -7.63 13.83 -2.51
CA ASP A 107 -6.87 13.35 -1.36
C ASP A 107 -5.41 13.79 -1.49
N ALA A 108 -4.91 14.39 -0.42
CA ALA A 108 -3.55 14.87 -0.33
C ALA A 108 -2.86 14.35 0.93
N VAL A 109 -1.56 14.25 0.86
CA VAL A 109 -0.69 13.94 1.98
C VAL A 109 0.32 15.06 2.13
N ARG A 110 0.42 15.63 3.32
CA ARG A 110 1.54 16.49 3.69
C ARG A 110 2.61 15.62 4.32
N ALA A 111 3.83 15.70 3.80
CA ALA A 111 4.95 14.91 4.27
C ALA A 111 6.16 15.81 4.54
N THR A 112 7.00 15.39 5.46
CA THR A 112 8.27 16.07 5.70
C THR A 112 9.26 15.81 4.55
N PRO A 113 10.22 16.71 4.30
CA PRO A 113 11.30 16.48 3.35
C PRO A 113 12.05 15.17 3.65
N GLY A 114 12.39 14.41 2.60
CA GLY A 114 13.02 13.11 2.71
C GLY A 114 12.07 11.93 2.84
N PHE A 115 10.76 12.16 2.98
CA PHE A 115 9.77 11.10 3.15
C PHE A 115 9.78 10.10 1.98
N TYR A 116 9.75 10.58 0.75
CA TYR A 116 9.75 9.70 -0.42
C TYR A 116 11.10 9.02 -0.64
N SER A 117 12.18 9.70 -0.35
CA SER A 117 13.53 9.14 -0.41
C SER A 117 13.71 8.00 0.61
N MET A 118 13.22 8.18 1.85
CA MET A 118 13.20 7.13 2.87
C MET A 118 12.38 5.91 2.43
N MET A 119 11.27 6.13 1.74
CA MET A 119 10.42 5.06 1.21
C MET A 119 11.00 4.40 -0.05
N GLY A 120 12.09 4.95 -0.62
CA GLY A 120 12.70 4.48 -1.85
C GLY A 120 11.81 4.63 -3.10
N VAL A 121 10.88 5.59 -3.09
CA VAL A 121 9.94 5.82 -4.19
C VAL A 121 10.65 6.58 -5.32
N PRO A 122 10.77 6.00 -6.53
CA PRO A 122 11.36 6.70 -7.66
C PRO A 122 10.41 7.78 -8.21
N PHE A 123 10.97 8.92 -8.59
CA PHE A 123 10.26 9.97 -9.30
C PHE A 123 10.36 9.76 -10.81
N VAL A 124 9.22 9.80 -11.52
CA VAL A 124 9.19 9.76 -12.98
C VAL A 124 9.71 11.07 -13.54
N LEU A 125 9.32 12.18 -12.94
CA LEU A 125 9.77 13.54 -13.24
C LEU A 125 9.94 14.31 -11.92
N GLY A 126 10.90 15.22 -11.88
CA GLY A 126 11.12 16.06 -10.71
C GLY A 126 11.99 15.40 -9.64
N ARG A 127 11.69 15.68 -8.38
CA ARG A 127 12.51 15.30 -7.21
C ARG A 127 11.69 15.26 -5.92
N ASP A 128 12.24 14.71 -4.87
CA ASP A 128 11.72 14.83 -3.50
C ASP A 128 11.85 16.28 -2.98
N PHE A 129 11.15 16.56 -1.90
CA PHE A 129 11.22 17.84 -1.19
C PHE A 129 12.63 18.11 -0.65
N ARG A 130 13.07 19.35 -0.79
CA ARG A 130 14.33 19.80 -0.19
C ARG A 130 14.14 20.12 1.29
N PRO A 131 15.19 20.03 2.11
CA PRO A 131 15.10 20.35 3.54
C PRO A 131 14.50 21.73 3.83
N GLU A 132 14.80 22.73 2.99
CA GLU A 132 14.31 24.09 3.13
C GLU A 132 12.79 24.19 2.92
N GLU A 133 12.24 23.33 2.06
CA GLU A 133 10.82 23.30 1.73
C GLU A 133 9.94 22.73 2.86
N GLY A 134 10.56 22.22 3.92
CA GLY A 134 9.89 21.85 5.17
C GLY A 134 9.68 23.03 6.14
N GLN A 135 10.13 24.23 5.79
CA GLN A 135 9.99 25.42 6.64
C GLN A 135 8.75 26.24 6.29
N PRO A 136 8.11 26.89 7.25
CA PRO A 136 6.98 27.78 6.98
C PRO A 136 7.35 28.85 5.93
N GLY A 137 6.51 28.98 4.90
CA GLY A 137 6.69 29.94 3.81
C GLY A 137 7.52 29.43 2.62
N ALA A 138 8.24 28.32 2.74
CA ALA A 138 8.94 27.66 1.64
C ALA A 138 8.20 26.38 1.14
N ASP A 139 7.06 26.08 1.70
CA ASP A 139 6.26 24.85 1.50
C ASP A 139 5.30 24.92 0.28
N GLN A 140 5.57 25.81 -0.69
CA GLN A 140 4.75 25.97 -1.90
C GLN A 140 5.17 25.00 -3.01
N VAL A 141 5.42 23.76 -2.67
CA VAL A 141 5.82 22.69 -3.58
C VAL A 141 4.89 21.50 -3.44
N VAL A 142 4.66 20.80 -4.53
CA VAL A 142 3.78 19.63 -4.55
C VAL A 142 4.36 18.52 -5.41
N VAL A 143 4.16 17.29 -4.96
CA VAL A 143 4.40 16.08 -5.75
C VAL A 143 3.04 15.57 -6.23
N LEU A 144 2.88 15.48 -7.55
CA LEU A 144 1.65 15.03 -8.17
C LEU A 144 1.68 13.52 -8.41
N ARG A 145 0.56 12.87 -8.16
CA ARG A 145 0.32 11.52 -8.64
C ARG A 145 0.25 11.51 -10.16
N TYR A 146 0.75 10.46 -10.80
CA TYR A 146 0.68 10.30 -12.25
C TYR A 146 -0.74 10.45 -12.83
N ARG A 147 -1.76 10.02 -12.09
CA ARG A 147 -3.18 10.13 -12.55
C ARG A 147 -3.75 11.55 -12.46
N LEU A 148 -3.08 12.46 -11.76
CA LEU A 148 -3.49 13.85 -11.57
C LEU A 148 -2.69 14.79 -12.48
N TRP A 149 -1.61 14.30 -13.05
CA TRP A 149 -0.74 15.01 -13.98
C TRP A 149 -1.16 14.75 -15.41
#